data_f846d642d4e71118b4eb57e9bfe24c68
#
_entry.id   f846d642d4e71118b4eb57e9bfe24c68
#
_cell.length_a   1.000
_cell.length_b   1.000
_cell.length_c   1.000
_cell.angle_alpha   90.00
_cell.angle_beta   90.00
_cell.angle_gamma   90.00
#
_symmetry.space_group_name_H-M   'P 1'
#
loop_
_entity.id
_entity.type
_entity.pdbx_description
1 polymer ?
#
loop_
_entity_poly.entity_id
_entity_poly.type
_entity_poly.pdbx_seq_one_letter_code
_entity_poly.pdbx_strand_id
1 'polypeptide(L)'
;MIPFLLSWMIPPPRKKPFEGNLNAGYLAQSGNTKSSSLTADTAMTWYGQRTAWSLWGNASNTSSNDERSSEKYAVGVRNRFNMTDYDYTFGQASWLTDRFNGYRQRDVLTAGYGRQFLNGPVHSFRFEFGPGVRYDEHTDDTTETQPLGYASGSYAWQLTDNAKFTQGVSVFGAEDTTLNSETALNVAINEHFGLKVGYNLTWNSQPPESAPEHTDRRTTVTLGYKM
;
A
#
# COMPACT_ATOMS: atom_id res chain seq x y z
N MET A 1 6.06 -3.86 6.03
CA MET A 1 5.46 -2.68 5.37
C MET A 1 4.22 -3.15 4.61
N ILE A 2 3.02 -2.79 5.05
CA ILE A 2 1.81 -3.04 4.26
C ILE A 2 1.83 -1.99 3.16
N PRO A 3 1.88 -2.35 1.87
CA PRO A 3 1.87 -1.37 0.81
C PRO A 3 0.53 -0.64 0.83
N PHE A 4 0.64 0.66 0.92
CA PHE A 4 -0.51 1.53 0.81
C PHE A 4 -0.85 1.67 -0.67
N LEU A 5 -1.73 0.82 -1.14
CA LEU A 5 -2.21 0.93 -2.51
C LEU A 5 -3.23 2.05 -2.59
N LEU A 6 -2.77 3.22 -2.97
CA LEU A 6 -3.58 4.41 -3.27
C LEU A 6 -4.51 4.22 -4.49
N SER A 7 -4.56 3.02 -5.04
CA SER A 7 -5.45 2.64 -6.14
C SER A 7 -6.95 2.68 -5.79
N TRP A 8 -7.28 2.91 -4.51
CA TRP A 8 -8.64 2.89 -3.99
C TRP A 8 -9.39 4.21 -4.19
N MET A 9 -9.28 4.78 -5.36
CA MET A 9 -10.16 5.90 -5.66
C MET A 9 -11.58 5.43 -5.74
N ILE A 10 -12.45 6.20 -5.11
CA ILE A 10 -13.88 6.08 -5.32
C ILE A 10 -14.11 6.17 -6.82
N PRO A 11 -14.80 5.20 -7.41
CA PRO A 11 -15.15 5.32 -8.80
C PRO A 11 -15.93 6.63 -8.98
N PRO A 12 -15.62 7.39 -10.03
CA PRO A 12 -16.61 8.31 -10.56
C PRO A 12 -17.92 7.53 -10.77
N PRO A 13 -19.08 8.16 -10.77
CA PRO A 13 -20.35 7.48 -10.84
C PRO A 13 -20.34 6.49 -12.01
N ARG A 14 -20.32 5.22 -11.68
CA ARG A 14 -20.56 4.01 -12.47
C ARG A 14 -20.14 4.06 -13.95
N LYS A 15 -18.94 3.56 -14.29
CA LYS A 15 -18.70 3.12 -15.67
C LYS A 15 -18.05 1.74 -15.83
N LYS A 16 -17.35 1.18 -14.84
CA LYS A 16 -16.76 -0.16 -14.96
C LYS A 16 -17.05 -1.00 -13.73
N PRO A 17 -17.55 -2.25 -13.89
CA PRO A 17 -17.73 -3.17 -12.76
C PRO A 17 -16.41 -3.70 -12.20
N PHE A 18 -15.31 -3.48 -12.92
CA PHE A 18 -13.97 -3.93 -12.59
C PHE A 18 -12.94 -2.88 -12.95
N GLU A 19 -11.96 -2.71 -12.08
CA GLU A 19 -10.74 -1.95 -12.32
C GLU A 19 -9.55 -2.76 -11.82
N GLY A 20 -8.47 -2.78 -12.60
CA GLY A 20 -7.24 -3.45 -12.23
C GLY A 20 -6.01 -2.71 -12.73
N ASN A 21 -4.92 -2.85 -11.99
CA ASN A 21 -3.61 -2.36 -12.38
C ASN A 21 -2.52 -3.36 -11.99
N LEU A 22 -1.49 -3.40 -12.80
CA LEU A 22 -0.25 -4.12 -12.55
C LEU A 22 0.90 -3.17 -12.80
N ASN A 23 1.78 -3.03 -11.83
CA ASN A 23 2.99 -2.24 -11.95
C ASN A 23 4.20 -3.15 -11.75
N ALA A 24 5.24 -2.95 -12.54
CA ALA A 24 6.52 -3.63 -12.38
C ALA A 24 7.65 -2.63 -12.57
N GLY A 25 8.69 -2.77 -11.77
CA GLY A 25 9.88 -1.95 -11.82
C GLY A 25 11.13 -2.79 -11.58
N TYR A 26 12.17 -2.53 -12.36
CA TYR A 26 13.48 -3.13 -12.20
C TYR A 26 14.53 -2.04 -12.17
N LEU A 27 15.39 -2.10 -11.16
CA LEU A 27 16.54 -1.23 -11.02
C LEU A 27 17.79 -2.11 -10.90
N ALA A 28 18.82 -1.82 -11.70
CA ALA A 28 20.12 -2.47 -11.61
C ALA A 28 21.21 -1.41 -11.51
N GLN A 29 22.17 -1.64 -10.62
CA GLN A 29 23.37 -0.84 -10.47
C GLN A 29 24.59 -1.75 -10.62
N SER A 30 25.55 -1.30 -11.38
CA SER A 30 26.82 -2.01 -11.59
C SER A 30 28.01 -1.06 -11.37
N GLY A 31 29.13 -1.61 -10.98
CA GLY A 31 30.35 -0.84 -10.65
C GLY A 31 31.06 -1.45 -9.45
N ASN A 32 31.56 -0.63 -8.56
CA ASN A 32 32.21 -1.09 -7.32
C ASN A 32 31.26 -1.83 -6.38
N THR A 33 29.96 -1.55 -6.48
CA THR A 33 28.87 -2.28 -5.81
C THR A 33 27.89 -2.72 -6.86
N LYS A 34 27.51 -3.99 -6.87
CA LYS A 34 26.45 -4.52 -7.73
C LYS A 34 25.18 -4.61 -6.92
N SER A 35 24.11 -4.01 -7.36
CA SER A 35 22.78 -4.18 -6.74
C SER A 35 21.70 -4.28 -7.79
N SER A 36 20.69 -5.07 -7.51
CA SER A 36 19.48 -5.14 -8.32
C SER A 36 18.25 -5.17 -7.43
N SER A 37 17.20 -4.52 -7.87
CA SER A 37 15.92 -4.51 -7.18
C SER A 37 14.80 -4.75 -8.17
N LEU A 38 13.98 -5.76 -7.91
CA LEU A 38 12.75 -6.04 -8.64
C LEU A 38 11.56 -5.72 -7.74
N THR A 39 10.62 -4.95 -8.25
CA THR A 39 9.36 -4.66 -7.57
C THR A 39 8.19 -4.95 -8.48
N ALA A 40 7.13 -5.53 -7.93
CA ALA A 40 5.86 -5.71 -8.62
C ALA A 40 4.73 -5.43 -7.65
N ASP A 41 3.69 -4.73 -8.10
CA ASP A 41 2.47 -4.54 -7.35
C ASP A 41 1.25 -4.66 -8.27
N THR A 42 0.17 -5.15 -7.70
CA THR A 42 -1.11 -5.29 -8.38
C THR A 42 -2.27 -4.93 -7.45
N ALA A 43 -3.31 -4.36 -8.01
CA ALA A 43 -4.57 -4.18 -7.33
C ALA A 43 -5.72 -4.41 -8.30
N MET A 44 -6.74 -5.10 -7.83
CA MET A 44 -7.95 -5.43 -8.57
C MET A 44 -9.16 -5.07 -7.70
N THR A 45 -10.13 -4.37 -8.27
CA THR A 45 -11.35 -3.98 -7.56
C THR A 45 -12.58 -4.33 -8.38
N TRP A 46 -13.51 -5.01 -7.73
CA TRP A 46 -14.83 -5.35 -8.27
C TRP A 46 -15.87 -4.49 -7.57
N TYR A 47 -16.66 -3.77 -8.34
CA TYR A 47 -17.69 -2.86 -7.85
C TYR A 47 -19.07 -3.49 -7.98
N GLY A 48 -19.76 -3.64 -6.85
CA GLY A 48 -21.20 -3.91 -6.80
C GLY A 48 -22.02 -2.61 -6.64
N GLN A 49 -23.29 -2.74 -6.31
CA GLN A 49 -24.18 -1.58 -6.16
C GLN A 49 -23.80 -0.70 -4.95
N ARG A 50 -23.52 -1.33 -3.81
CA ARG A 50 -23.10 -0.67 -2.57
C ARG A 50 -21.80 -1.22 -2.00
N THR A 51 -21.24 -2.26 -2.61
CA THR A 51 -20.04 -2.94 -2.14
C THR A 51 -18.92 -2.81 -3.15
N ALA A 52 -17.70 -2.77 -2.66
CA ALA A 52 -16.51 -2.96 -3.47
C ALA A 52 -15.61 -3.99 -2.80
N TRP A 53 -15.16 -4.96 -3.57
CA TRP A 53 -14.17 -5.93 -3.15
C TRP A 53 -12.86 -5.65 -3.84
N SER A 54 -11.81 -5.69 -3.09
CA SER A 54 -10.50 -5.45 -3.64
C SER A 54 -9.49 -6.44 -3.13
N LEU A 55 -8.68 -6.91 -4.05
CA LEU A 55 -7.52 -7.75 -3.84
C LEU A 55 -6.29 -6.96 -4.25
N TRP A 56 -5.26 -7.00 -3.43
CA TRP A 56 -3.98 -6.37 -3.74
C TRP A 56 -2.81 -7.28 -3.36
N GLY A 57 -1.71 -7.11 -4.04
CA GLY A 57 -0.49 -7.81 -3.75
C GLY A 57 0.73 -7.01 -4.17
N ASN A 58 1.84 -7.23 -3.46
CA ASN A 58 3.13 -6.69 -3.85
C ASN A 58 4.25 -7.68 -3.57
N ALA A 59 5.29 -7.58 -4.37
CA ALA A 59 6.53 -8.30 -4.24
C ALA A 59 7.70 -7.34 -4.39
N SER A 60 8.71 -7.50 -3.57
CA SER A 60 9.97 -6.76 -3.67
C SER A 60 11.12 -7.67 -3.33
N ASN A 61 12.10 -7.72 -4.21
CA ASN A 61 13.32 -8.48 -4.04
C ASN A 61 14.51 -7.59 -4.37
N THR A 62 15.49 -7.55 -3.49
CA THR A 62 16.73 -6.79 -3.68
C THR A 62 17.91 -7.70 -3.43
N SER A 63 18.90 -7.66 -4.32
CA SER A 63 20.18 -8.33 -4.18
C SER A 63 21.28 -7.29 -4.15
N SER A 64 22.32 -7.55 -3.34
CA SER A 64 23.53 -6.73 -3.27
C SER A 64 24.75 -7.66 -3.33
N ASN A 65 25.68 -7.39 -4.27
CA ASN A 65 26.88 -8.22 -4.52
C ASN A 65 26.55 -9.71 -4.73
N ASP A 66 25.51 -9.99 -5.54
CA ASP A 66 25.00 -11.34 -5.85
C ASP A 66 24.42 -12.11 -4.64
N GLU A 67 24.27 -11.46 -3.48
CA GLU A 67 23.56 -11.99 -2.33
C GLU A 67 22.19 -11.30 -2.16
N ARG A 68 21.17 -12.07 -1.78
CA ARG A 68 19.85 -11.53 -1.51
C ARG A 68 19.87 -10.72 -0.23
N SER A 69 19.53 -9.44 -0.32
CA SER A 69 19.58 -8.49 0.80
C SER A 69 18.19 -8.08 1.31
N SER A 70 17.13 -8.30 0.51
CA SER A 70 15.75 -8.05 0.93
C SER A 70 14.81 -8.94 0.13
N GLU A 71 13.82 -9.50 0.81
CA GLU A 71 12.75 -10.30 0.22
C GLU A 71 11.46 -10.02 0.98
N LYS A 72 10.48 -9.44 0.28
CA LYS A 72 9.24 -8.99 0.89
C LYS A 72 8.06 -9.27 -0.02
N TYR A 73 7.05 -9.92 0.54
CA TYR A 73 5.78 -10.19 -0.12
C TYR A 73 4.65 -9.75 0.78
N ALA A 74 3.61 -9.20 0.19
CA ALA A 74 2.37 -8.94 0.90
C ALA A 74 1.17 -9.12 -0.01
N VAL A 75 0.07 -9.57 0.57
CA VAL A 75 -1.22 -9.71 -0.08
C VAL A 75 -2.31 -9.27 0.89
N GLY A 76 -3.38 -8.72 0.36
CA GLY A 76 -4.51 -8.35 1.21
C GLY A 76 -5.80 -8.27 0.42
N VAL A 77 -6.87 -8.42 1.16
CA VAL A 77 -8.24 -8.31 0.69
C VAL A 77 -8.97 -7.23 1.48
N ARG A 78 -9.85 -6.52 0.83
CA ARG A 78 -10.65 -5.49 1.45
C ARG A 78 -12.07 -5.53 0.89
N ASN A 79 -13.02 -5.42 1.80
CA ASN A 79 -14.41 -5.11 1.48
C ASN A 79 -14.74 -3.69 1.93
N ARG A 80 -15.49 -2.99 1.12
CA ARG A 80 -16.08 -1.70 1.44
C ARG A 80 -17.58 -1.76 1.20
N PHE A 81 -18.36 -1.25 2.16
CA PHE A 81 -19.79 -1.11 2.06
C PHE A 81 -20.19 0.37 2.17
N ASN A 82 -20.75 0.94 1.10
CA ASN A 82 -21.18 2.33 1.05
C ASN A 82 -22.55 2.45 1.74
N MET A 83 -22.61 3.22 2.83
CA MET A 83 -23.83 3.54 3.53
C MET A 83 -24.55 4.72 2.88
N THR A 84 -23.78 5.72 2.50
CA THR A 84 -24.21 6.92 1.77
C THR A 84 -23.26 7.19 0.59
N ASP A 85 -23.42 8.29 -0.12
CA ASP A 85 -22.49 8.73 -1.16
C ASP A 85 -21.12 9.13 -0.62
N TYR A 86 -21.04 9.45 0.67
CA TYR A 86 -19.81 9.91 1.33
C TYR A 86 -19.32 8.95 2.41
N ASP A 87 -20.22 8.24 3.08
CA ASP A 87 -19.92 7.44 4.27
C ASP A 87 -19.91 5.94 3.93
N TYR A 88 -18.97 5.22 4.48
CA TYR A 88 -18.84 3.78 4.27
C TYR A 88 -18.20 3.09 5.47
N THR A 89 -18.46 1.80 5.58
CA THR A 89 -17.69 0.90 6.44
C THR A 89 -16.74 0.07 5.60
N PHE A 90 -15.69 -0.41 6.24
CA PHE A 90 -14.74 -1.31 5.59
C PHE A 90 -14.28 -2.42 6.54
N GLY A 91 -13.85 -3.52 5.94
CA GLY A 91 -13.09 -4.57 6.59
C GLY A 91 -11.93 -4.95 5.67
N GLN A 92 -10.74 -5.14 6.23
CA GLN A 92 -9.58 -5.57 5.47
C GLN A 92 -8.74 -6.56 6.26
N ALA A 93 -8.16 -7.50 5.53
CA ALA A 93 -7.19 -8.44 6.03
C ALA A 93 -5.96 -8.41 5.12
N SER A 94 -4.78 -8.50 5.72
CA SER A 94 -3.51 -8.55 4.98
C SER A 94 -2.53 -9.49 5.64
N TRP A 95 -1.75 -10.13 4.81
CA TRP A 95 -0.62 -10.98 5.16
C TRP A 95 0.65 -10.39 4.57
N LEU A 96 1.73 -10.44 5.32
CA LEU A 96 3.04 -9.95 4.91
C LEU A 96 4.13 -10.90 5.41
N THR A 97 5.16 -11.11 4.60
CA THR A 97 6.44 -11.68 5.02
C THR A 97 7.58 -10.72 4.69
N ASP A 98 8.49 -10.52 5.63
CA ASP A 98 9.66 -9.66 5.49
C ASP A 98 10.81 -10.22 6.37
N ARG A 99 11.41 -11.31 5.89
CA ARG A 99 12.36 -12.11 6.65
C ARG A 99 13.62 -11.34 7.02
N PHE A 100 14.03 -10.37 6.20
CA PHE A 100 15.22 -9.56 6.44
C PHE A 100 15.00 -8.47 7.49
N ASN A 101 13.74 -8.10 7.74
CA ASN A 101 13.35 -7.17 8.80
C ASN A 101 12.77 -7.88 10.04
N GLY A 102 13.08 -9.18 10.20
CA GLY A 102 12.75 -9.93 11.41
C GLY A 102 11.32 -10.51 11.46
N TYR A 103 10.50 -10.35 10.40
CA TYR A 103 9.15 -10.88 10.36
C TYR A 103 9.04 -12.05 9.39
N ARG A 104 8.79 -13.25 9.93
CA ARG A 104 8.43 -14.42 9.13
C ARG A 104 7.02 -14.24 8.57
N GLN A 105 6.11 -13.77 9.42
CA GLN A 105 4.72 -13.50 9.07
C GLN A 105 4.20 -12.32 9.89
N ARG A 106 3.41 -11.48 9.26
CA ARG A 106 2.60 -10.46 9.91
C ARG A 106 1.22 -10.43 9.29
N ASP A 107 0.22 -10.72 10.10
CA ASP A 107 -1.19 -10.66 9.73
C ASP A 107 -1.84 -9.46 10.38
N VAL A 108 -2.61 -8.70 9.61
CA VAL A 108 -3.34 -7.54 10.11
C VAL A 108 -4.80 -7.64 9.66
N LEU A 109 -5.70 -7.57 10.64
CA LEU A 109 -7.14 -7.45 10.41
C LEU A 109 -7.61 -6.13 10.97
N THR A 110 -8.28 -5.32 10.15
CA THR A 110 -8.88 -4.05 10.58
C THR A 110 -10.29 -3.92 10.02
N ALA A 111 -11.14 -3.26 10.78
CA ALA A 111 -12.47 -2.88 10.34
C ALA A 111 -12.78 -1.48 10.85
N GLY A 112 -13.61 -0.73 10.14
CA GLY A 112 -13.85 0.63 10.57
C GLY A 112 -14.82 1.40 9.69
N TYR A 113 -14.80 2.69 9.92
CA TYR A 113 -15.60 3.68 9.23
C TYR A 113 -14.70 4.61 8.41
N GLY A 114 -15.19 5.02 7.26
CA GLY A 114 -14.54 5.99 6.40
C GLY A 114 -15.51 7.01 5.85
N ARG A 115 -14.99 8.21 5.60
CA ARG A 115 -15.73 9.29 4.96
C ARG A 115 -14.92 9.92 3.85
N GLN A 116 -15.61 10.15 2.73
CA GLN A 116 -15.13 10.92 1.61
C GLN A 116 -15.46 12.39 1.84
N PHE A 117 -14.44 13.21 2.11
CA PHE A 117 -14.61 14.65 2.34
C PHE A 117 -14.63 15.44 1.04
N LEU A 118 -13.79 15.03 0.06
CA LEU A 118 -13.77 15.60 -1.28
C LEU A 118 -13.99 14.48 -2.30
N ASN A 119 -14.94 14.66 -3.18
CA ASN A 119 -15.31 13.72 -4.23
C ASN A 119 -15.49 14.44 -5.57
N GLY A 120 -14.48 15.22 -5.95
CA GLY A 120 -14.46 15.96 -7.20
C GLY A 120 -13.56 15.34 -8.26
N PRO A 121 -13.69 15.75 -9.53
CA PRO A 121 -12.86 15.23 -10.62
C PRO A 121 -11.39 15.68 -10.50
N VAL A 122 -11.13 16.79 -9.82
CA VAL A 122 -9.79 17.35 -9.63
C VAL A 122 -9.20 16.95 -8.29
N HIS A 123 -9.99 17.00 -7.23
CA HIS A 123 -9.57 16.67 -5.87
C HIS A 123 -10.43 15.59 -5.26
N SER A 124 -9.78 14.63 -4.63
CA SER A 124 -10.41 13.58 -3.85
C SER A 124 -9.68 13.43 -2.52
N PHE A 125 -10.42 13.45 -1.41
CA PHE A 125 -9.86 13.22 -0.08
C PHE A 125 -10.80 12.35 0.74
N ARG A 126 -10.22 11.31 1.34
CA ARG A 126 -10.94 10.44 2.27
C ARG A 126 -10.10 10.22 3.53
N PHE A 127 -10.80 9.98 4.60
CA PHE A 127 -10.23 9.59 5.88
C PHE A 127 -10.96 8.34 6.41
N GLU A 128 -10.21 7.46 7.06
CA GLU A 128 -10.68 6.19 7.61
C GLU A 128 -10.08 5.98 8.99
N PHE A 129 -10.82 5.31 9.85
CA PHE A 129 -10.34 4.88 11.14
C PHE A 129 -11.13 3.66 11.65
N GLY A 130 -10.53 2.91 12.56
CA GLY A 130 -11.19 1.78 13.20
C GLY A 130 -10.25 0.93 14.03
N PRO A 131 -10.78 -0.03 14.77
CA PRO A 131 -10.00 -1.03 15.49
C PRO A 131 -9.44 -2.09 14.55
N GLY A 132 -8.43 -2.79 15.06
CA GLY A 132 -7.86 -3.96 14.41
C GLY A 132 -7.11 -4.85 15.38
N VAL A 133 -6.55 -5.90 14.82
CA VAL A 133 -5.66 -6.84 15.51
C VAL A 133 -4.52 -7.18 14.58
N ARG A 134 -3.33 -7.28 15.15
CA ARG A 134 -2.12 -7.70 14.45
C ARG A 134 -1.56 -8.96 15.10
N TYR A 135 -1.20 -9.93 14.29
CA TYR A 135 -0.45 -11.11 14.66
C TYR A 135 0.91 -11.07 13.97
N ASP A 136 1.96 -11.12 14.76
CA ASP A 136 3.34 -11.16 14.31
C ASP A 136 3.99 -12.50 14.67
N GLU A 137 4.65 -13.12 13.71
CA GLU A 137 5.57 -14.24 13.91
C GLU A 137 6.95 -13.77 13.47
N HIS A 138 7.87 -13.71 14.43
CA HIS A 138 9.24 -13.28 14.21
C HIS A 138 10.11 -14.41 13.70
N THR A 139 11.28 -14.07 13.17
CA THR A 139 12.27 -15.06 12.66
C THR A 139 12.91 -15.89 13.77
N ASP A 140 12.82 -15.48 15.02
CA ASP A 140 13.23 -16.23 16.22
C ASP A 140 12.16 -17.18 16.78
N ASP A 141 11.09 -17.44 16.01
CA ASP A 141 9.92 -18.24 16.38
C ASP A 141 9.08 -17.66 17.54
N THR A 142 9.30 -16.41 17.92
CA THR A 142 8.41 -15.72 18.87
C THR A 142 7.14 -15.23 18.14
N THR A 143 6.02 -15.31 18.83
CA THR A 143 4.72 -14.86 18.31
C THR A 143 4.11 -13.83 19.21
N GLU A 144 3.48 -12.83 18.62
CA GLU A 144 2.81 -11.76 19.33
C GLU A 144 1.47 -11.42 18.71
N THR A 145 0.45 -11.21 19.54
CA THR A 145 -0.85 -10.72 19.08
C THR A 145 -1.20 -9.45 19.83
N GLN A 146 -1.43 -8.37 19.08
CA GLN A 146 -1.69 -7.05 19.65
C GLN A 146 -2.99 -6.45 19.09
N PRO A 147 -3.82 -5.83 19.95
CA PRO A 147 -4.86 -4.93 19.46
C PRO A 147 -4.22 -3.69 18.87
N LEU A 148 -4.82 -3.14 17.82
CA LEU A 148 -4.34 -1.91 17.21
C LEU A 148 -5.47 -0.93 16.89
N GLY A 149 -5.13 0.36 16.88
CA GLY A 149 -5.93 1.41 16.27
C GLY A 149 -5.42 1.68 14.85
N TYR A 150 -6.32 1.76 13.90
CA TYR A 150 -6.03 2.09 12.51
C TYR A 150 -6.59 3.46 12.16
N ALA A 151 -5.79 4.29 11.51
CA ALA A 151 -6.25 5.52 10.89
C ALA A 151 -5.53 5.73 9.55
N SER A 152 -6.24 6.24 8.54
CA SER A 152 -5.61 6.58 7.27
C SER A 152 -6.27 7.75 6.57
N GLY A 153 -5.44 8.53 5.87
CA GLY A 153 -5.84 9.60 4.97
C GLY A 153 -5.32 9.34 3.56
N SER A 154 -6.17 9.54 2.57
CA SER A 154 -5.78 9.42 1.15
C SER A 154 -6.25 10.65 0.39
N TYR A 155 -5.32 11.31 -0.28
CA TYR A 155 -5.55 12.48 -1.10
C TYR A 155 -5.10 12.22 -2.54
N ALA A 156 -5.88 12.68 -3.49
CA ALA A 156 -5.54 12.64 -4.90
C ALA A 156 -5.86 13.97 -5.56
N TRP A 157 -4.96 14.40 -6.44
CA TRP A 157 -5.06 15.62 -7.21
C TRP A 157 -4.76 15.35 -8.68
N GLN A 158 -5.76 15.57 -9.54
CA GLN A 158 -5.59 15.52 -11.00
C GLN A 158 -4.93 16.83 -11.44
N LEU A 159 -3.61 16.77 -11.69
CA LEU A 159 -2.80 17.93 -12.06
C LEU A 159 -3.09 18.37 -13.50
N THR A 160 -3.17 17.39 -14.41
CA THR A 160 -3.50 17.55 -15.82
C THR A 160 -4.35 16.36 -16.26
N ASP A 161 -4.81 16.32 -17.51
CA ASP A 161 -5.62 15.21 -18.03
C ASP A 161 -4.89 13.85 -17.93
N ASN A 162 -3.56 13.87 -17.97
CA ASN A 162 -2.72 12.66 -17.96
C ASN A 162 -1.82 12.54 -16.71
N ALA A 163 -1.79 13.53 -15.83
CA ALA A 163 -0.93 13.51 -14.64
C ALA A 163 -1.72 13.65 -13.34
N LYS A 164 -1.44 12.78 -12.37
CA LYS A 164 -2.13 12.68 -11.11
C LYS A 164 -1.14 12.53 -9.96
N PHE A 165 -1.26 13.42 -9.00
CA PHE A 165 -0.56 13.34 -7.73
C PHE A 165 -1.40 12.57 -6.73
N THR A 166 -0.77 11.72 -5.91
CA THR A 166 -1.43 10.98 -4.84
C THR A 166 -0.58 11.00 -3.57
N GLN A 167 -1.25 11.15 -2.44
CA GLN A 167 -0.66 11.11 -1.12
C GLN A 167 -1.51 10.22 -0.22
N GLY A 168 -0.89 9.20 0.39
CA GLY A 168 -1.51 8.36 1.40
C GLY A 168 -0.69 8.34 2.67
N VAL A 169 -1.38 8.35 3.79
CA VAL A 169 -0.77 8.16 5.10
C VAL A 169 -1.62 7.16 5.86
N SER A 170 -1.00 6.19 6.52
CA SER A 170 -1.68 5.30 7.45
C SER A 170 -0.88 5.12 8.73
N VAL A 171 -1.59 4.98 9.82
CA VAL A 171 -1.05 4.72 11.14
C VAL A 171 -1.70 3.46 11.68
N PHE A 172 -0.87 2.56 12.17
CA PHE A 172 -1.25 1.38 12.94
C PHE A 172 -0.68 1.57 14.35
N GLY A 173 -1.54 2.05 15.25
CA GLY A 173 -1.17 2.34 16.64
C GLY A 173 -1.39 1.09 17.49
N ALA A 174 -0.31 0.49 17.98
CA ALA A 174 -0.25 -0.59 18.95
C ALA A 174 0.82 -0.24 19.99
N GLU A 175 1.36 -1.20 20.72
CA GLU A 175 2.54 -0.97 21.59
C GLU A 175 3.72 -0.47 20.78
N ASP A 176 3.92 -1.05 19.58
CA ASP A 176 4.78 -0.50 18.52
C ASP A 176 3.91 0.15 17.43
N THR A 177 4.05 1.44 17.25
CA THR A 177 3.31 2.20 16.25
C THR A 177 4.06 2.20 14.92
N THR A 178 3.34 1.85 13.84
CA THR A 178 3.84 1.94 12.47
C THR A 178 3.10 3.04 11.71
N LEU A 179 3.84 3.97 11.12
CA LEU A 179 3.34 4.97 10.19
C LEU A 179 3.87 4.68 8.80
N ASN A 180 2.98 4.63 7.81
CA ASN A 180 3.34 4.52 6.40
C ASN A 180 2.87 5.77 5.66
N SER A 181 3.73 6.30 4.81
CA SER A 181 3.41 7.40 3.91
C SER A 181 3.83 7.03 2.49
N GLU A 182 2.95 7.22 1.54
CA GLU A 182 3.24 7.07 0.11
C GLU A 182 2.86 8.35 -0.63
N THR A 183 3.85 8.94 -1.29
CA THR A 183 3.67 10.06 -2.21
C THR A 183 3.96 9.56 -3.61
N ALA A 184 3.09 9.78 -4.57
CA ALA A 184 3.35 9.34 -5.94
C ALA A 184 2.84 10.35 -6.98
N LEU A 185 3.58 10.42 -8.09
CA LEU A 185 3.17 11.05 -9.32
C LEU A 185 2.92 9.96 -10.36
N ASN A 186 1.71 9.91 -10.88
CA ASN A 186 1.28 8.96 -11.89
C ASN A 186 1.05 9.73 -13.19
N VAL A 187 1.72 9.32 -14.27
CA VAL A 187 1.60 9.96 -15.59
C VAL A 187 1.14 8.91 -16.59
N ALA A 188 -0.04 9.10 -17.16
CA ALA A 188 -0.54 8.25 -18.24
C ALA A 188 0.23 8.53 -19.52
N ILE A 189 0.81 7.49 -20.13
CA ILE A 189 1.48 7.54 -21.43
C ILE A 189 0.44 7.34 -22.55
N ASN A 190 -0.48 6.40 -22.32
CA ASN A 190 -1.63 6.14 -23.18
C ASN A 190 -2.77 5.52 -22.36
N GLU A 191 -3.80 4.95 -22.99
CA GLU A 191 -4.98 4.39 -22.33
C GLU A 191 -4.66 3.22 -21.39
N HIS A 192 -3.57 2.48 -21.65
CA HIS A 192 -3.20 1.27 -20.92
C HIS A 192 -1.90 1.42 -20.11
N PHE A 193 -0.95 2.22 -20.57
CA PHE A 193 0.35 2.35 -19.93
C PHE A 193 0.53 3.69 -19.24
N GLY A 194 1.18 3.66 -18.10
CA GLY A 194 1.54 4.84 -17.32
C GLY A 194 2.85 4.64 -16.57
N LEU A 195 3.48 5.74 -16.23
CA LEU A 195 4.66 5.80 -15.37
C LEU A 195 4.25 6.27 -13.98
N LYS A 196 4.69 5.55 -12.93
CA LYS A 196 4.51 5.95 -11.54
C LYS A 196 5.89 6.21 -10.93
N VAL A 197 6.08 7.41 -10.41
CA VAL A 197 7.21 7.75 -9.56
C VAL A 197 6.70 7.85 -8.13
N GLY A 198 7.18 7.00 -7.25
CA GLY A 198 6.72 6.88 -5.87
C GLY A 198 7.84 7.11 -4.86
N TYR A 199 7.48 7.75 -3.75
CA TYR A 199 8.31 7.87 -2.56
C TYR A 199 7.55 7.31 -1.37
N ASN A 200 8.10 6.26 -0.78
CA ASN A 200 7.52 5.56 0.36
C ASN A 200 8.37 5.81 1.59
N LEU A 201 7.73 6.10 2.70
CA LEU A 201 8.32 6.24 4.01
C LEU A 201 7.57 5.33 4.98
N THR A 202 8.31 4.52 5.71
CA THR A 202 7.79 3.75 6.85
C THR A 202 8.56 4.16 8.09
N TRP A 203 7.82 4.53 9.12
CA TRP A 203 8.38 4.80 10.44
C TRP A 203 7.82 3.82 11.45
N ASN A 204 8.70 3.26 12.29
CA ASN A 204 8.34 2.38 13.40
C ASN A 204 8.83 2.97 14.71
N SER A 205 7.97 2.97 15.71
CA SER A 205 8.34 3.47 17.06
C SER A 205 9.33 2.54 17.77
N GLN A 206 9.23 1.24 17.51
CA GLN A 206 10.09 0.19 18.07
C GLN A 206 10.57 -0.72 16.94
N PRO A 207 11.64 -0.34 16.23
CA PRO A 207 12.19 -1.17 15.17
C PRO A 207 12.85 -2.43 15.77
N PRO A 208 12.83 -3.57 15.03
CA PRO A 208 13.53 -4.79 15.45
C PRO A 208 15.04 -4.55 15.60
N GLU A 209 15.69 -5.29 16.51
CA GLU A 209 17.15 -5.20 16.70
C GLU A 209 17.95 -5.50 15.43
N SER A 210 17.41 -6.35 14.55
CA SER A 210 18.00 -6.67 13.24
C SER A 210 17.96 -5.51 12.25
N ALA A 211 17.11 -4.50 12.47
CA ALA A 211 16.93 -3.32 11.63
C ALA A 211 16.64 -2.09 12.51
N PRO A 212 17.66 -1.53 13.20
CA PRO A 212 17.49 -0.56 14.28
C PRO A 212 17.06 0.85 13.81
N GLU A 213 17.03 1.11 12.52
CA GLU A 213 16.55 2.39 11.99
C GLU A 213 15.03 2.53 12.11
N HIS A 214 14.58 3.64 12.72
CA HIS A 214 13.16 3.93 12.84
C HIS A 214 12.48 4.28 11.52
N THR A 215 13.23 4.67 10.50
CA THR A 215 12.67 5.20 9.26
C THR A 215 13.28 4.53 8.03
N ASP A 216 12.44 3.82 7.30
CA ASP A 216 12.76 3.30 5.97
C ASP A 216 12.24 4.25 4.89
N ARG A 217 13.06 4.54 3.90
CA ARG A 217 12.72 5.38 2.75
C ARG A 217 12.99 4.61 1.46
N ARG A 218 12.03 4.70 0.54
CA ARG A 218 12.15 4.01 -0.74
C ARG A 218 11.59 4.87 -1.87
N THR A 219 12.41 5.12 -2.87
CA THR A 219 11.97 5.71 -4.14
C THR A 219 11.77 4.60 -5.16
N THR A 220 10.68 4.66 -5.89
CA THR A 220 10.33 3.68 -6.92
C THR A 220 9.96 4.38 -8.22
N VAL A 221 10.38 3.79 -9.34
CA VAL A 221 9.92 4.16 -10.68
C VAL A 221 9.40 2.90 -11.33
N THR A 222 8.12 2.88 -11.65
CA THR A 222 7.45 1.69 -12.19
C THR A 222 6.66 2.02 -13.44
N LEU A 223 6.67 1.08 -14.38
CA LEU A 223 5.76 1.08 -15.51
C LEU A 223 4.49 0.35 -15.09
N GLY A 224 3.35 1.01 -15.26
CA GLY A 224 2.03 0.48 -14.91
C GLY A 224 1.24 0.09 -16.14
N TYR A 225 0.47 -0.98 -16.03
CA TYR A 225 -0.54 -1.40 -16.98
C TYR A 225 -1.92 -1.35 -16.32
N LYS A 226 -2.85 -0.66 -16.96
CA LYS A 226 -4.25 -0.51 -16.53
C LYS A 226 -5.15 -1.44 -17.34
N MET A 227 -5.95 -2.23 -16.66
CA MET A 227 -6.96 -3.13 -17.20
C MET A 227 -8.37 -2.51 -17.20
#